data_8786a0d59d0a0dadc36dcacd2b116758
#
_entry.id   8786a0d59d0a0dadc36dcacd2b116758
#
_cell.length_a   1.000
_cell.length_b   1.000
_cell.length_c   1.000
_cell.angle_alpha   90.00
_cell.angle_beta   90.00
_cell.angle_gamma   90.00
#
_symmetry.space_group_name_H-M   'P 1'
#
loop_
_entity.id
_entity.type
_entity.pdbx_description
1 polymer ?
#
loop_
_entity_poly.entity_id
_entity_poly.type
_entity_poly.pdbx_seq_one_letter_code
_entity_poly.pdbx_strand_id
1 'polypeptide(L)'
;MAKKKHQQTGEPPEPTAERPRVSGLLAGRPTMAGVIWLIVITLVIGVSGGYLVSRFAGSSGPTAGASAQDAAMPWRARLLQDPKDVEALLGLAHVELDRQQLDEAETLYRHVLSLQPKNVEAITHLGTVMLGRGQAGAALRQYNQALVIQPDYLHALWDKGHLQQQVLQDYPAAIKTWEAFLRTVGPESQDGKTAQQFIAEAREAMKKASPVDKAFGGTS
;
A
#
# COMPACT_ATOMS: atom_id res chain seq x y z
N MET A 1 76.67 39.56 -30.43
CA MET A 1 76.17 40.17 -29.21
C MET A 1 74.63 40.08 -29.24
N ALA A 2 74.02 39.14 -28.55
CA ALA A 2 72.59 38.90 -28.57
C ALA A 2 72.10 38.93 -27.12
N LYS A 3 71.21 39.84 -26.77
CA LYS A 3 70.57 40.01 -25.50
C LYS A 3 69.40 38.97 -25.41
N LYS A 4 69.46 38.03 -24.47
CA LYS A 4 68.37 37.19 -24.11
C LYS A 4 67.30 37.97 -23.34
N LYS A 5 66.07 38.05 -23.86
CA LYS A 5 64.88 38.50 -23.17
C LYS A 5 64.34 37.32 -22.34
N HIS A 6 64.18 37.54 -21.05
CA HIS A 6 63.42 36.71 -20.16
C HIS A 6 61.94 36.86 -20.51
N GLN A 7 61.31 35.77 -20.87
CA GLN A 7 59.85 35.61 -20.91
C GLN A 7 59.39 35.11 -19.55
N GLN A 8 58.67 35.95 -18.81
CA GLN A 8 57.88 35.54 -17.68
C GLN A 8 56.62 34.84 -18.21
N THR A 9 56.48 33.55 -17.93
CA THR A 9 55.23 32.80 -18.11
C THR A 9 54.33 33.13 -16.93
N GLY A 10 53.30 33.93 -17.22
CA GLY A 10 52.21 34.19 -16.29
C GLY A 10 51.34 32.94 -16.17
N GLU A 11 51.25 32.44 -14.97
CA GLU A 11 50.33 31.41 -14.55
C GLU A 11 48.92 32.00 -14.54
N PRO A 12 47.90 31.34 -15.14
CA PRO A 12 46.53 31.83 -15.07
C PRO A 12 45.97 31.66 -13.66
N PRO A 13 45.15 32.58 -13.16
CA PRO A 13 44.59 32.50 -11.83
C PRO A 13 43.59 31.34 -11.73
N GLU A 14 43.68 30.59 -10.64
CA GLU A 14 42.71 29.55 -10.26
C GLU A 14 41.28 30.11 -10.23
N PRO A 15 40.28 29.36 -10.71
CA PRO A 15 38.91 29.76 -10.54
C PRO A 15 38.50 29.58 -9.07
N THR A 16 38.25 30.66 -8.39
CA THR A 16 37.58 30.72 -7.10
C THR A 16 36.22 30.03 -7.23
N ALA A 17 36.12 28.85 -6.69
CA ALA A 17 34.85 28.15 -6.54
C ALA A 17 33.92 28.96 -5.62
N GLU A 18 33.05 29.75 -6.19
CA GLU A 18 31.87 30.27 -5.49
C GLU A 18 31.00 29.12 -5.09
N ARG A 19 30.94 28.83 -3.79
CA ARG A 19 29.95 27.94 -3.21
C ARG A 19 28.57 28.54 -3.44
N PRO A 20 27.63 27.83 -4.06
CA PRO A 20 26.26 28.31 -4.13
C PRO A 20 25.71 28.46 -2.70
N ARG A 21 25.34 29.68 -2.34
CA ARG A 21 24.51 29.95 -1.17
C ARG A 21 23.19 29.27 -1.39
N VAL A 22 22.98 28.12 -0.76
CA VAL A 22 21.65 27.51 -0.59
C VAL A 22 20.86 28.42 0.34
N SER A 23 20.26 29.45 -0.26
CA SER A 23 19.24 30.25 0.40
C SER A 23 18.01 29.37 0.63
N GLY A 24 17.75 29.06 1.91
CA GLY A 24 16.40 28.89 2.43
C GLY A 24 15.47 27.96 1.67
N LEU A 25 15.74 26.64 1.70
CA LEU A 25 14.63 25.71 1.60
C LEU A 25 13.86 25.82 2.93
N LEU A 26 12.83 26.67 2.92
CA LEU A 26 11.83 26.70 3.97
C LEU A 26 11.28 25.27 4.07
N ALA A 27 11.76 24.55 5.06
CA ALA A 27 11.13 23.32 5.51
C ALA A 27 9.70 23.70 5.90
N GLY A 28 8.77 23.55 4.98
CA GLY A 28 7.36 23.65 5.25
C GLY A 28 7.07 22.67 6.38
N ARG A 29 6.70 23.18 7.55
CA ARG A 29 6.20 22.35 8.64
C ARG A 29 5.09 21.50 8.07
N PRO A 30 5.14 20.17 8.21
CA PRO A 30 4.07 19.32 7.73
C PRO A 30 2.77 19.85 8.35
N THR A 31 1.80 20.17 7.52
CA THR A 31 0.49 20.59 8.00
C THR A 31 -0.07 19.44 8.83
N MET A 32 -0.77 19.76 9.93
CA MET A 32 -1.39 18.74 10.80
C MET A 32 -2.21 17.72 10.01
N ALA A 33 -2.78 18.11 8.87
CA ALA A 33 -3.42 17.23 7.91
C ALA A 33 -2.45 16.19 7.32
N GLY A 34 -1.22 16.54 6.99
CA GLY A 34 -0.22 15.58 6.45
C GLY A 34 0.25 14.56 7.48
N VAL A 35 0.37 14.97 8.74
CA VAL A 35 0.75 14.06 9.84
C VAL A 35 -0.40 13.11 10.18
N ILE A 36 -1.64 13.61 10.18
CA ILE A 36 -2.83 12.78 10.38
C ILE A 36 -2.97 11.75 9.25
N TRP A 37 -2.68 12.14 7.99
CA TRP A 37 -2.69 11.24 6.84
C TRP A 37 -1.67 10.10 6.95
N LEU A 38 -0.45 10.39 7.41
CA LEU A 38 0.58 9.36 7.62
C LEU A 38 0.18 8.39 8.75
N ILE A 39 -0.44 8.90 9.82
CA ILE A 39 -0.93 8.07 10.93
C ILE A 39 -2.11 7.21 10.47
N VAL A 40 -3.01 7.73 9.65
CA VAL A 40 -4.15 6.96 9.12
C VAL A 40 -3.69 5.86 8.18
N ILE A 41 -2.71 6.13 7.30
CA ILE A 41 -2.13 5.10 6.41
C ILE A 41 -1.44 3.99 7.21
N THR A 42 -0.68 4.33 8.24
CA THR A 42 -0.02 3.32 9.11
C THR A 42 -1.02 2.55 9.96
N LEU A 43 -2.11 3.18 10.40
CA LEU A 43 -3.17 2.51 11.16
C LEU A 43 -4.03 1.59 10.28
N VAL A 44 -4.35 2.01 9.06
CA VAL A 44 -5.17 1.22 8.11
C VAL A 44 -4.40 -0.01 7.61
N ILE A 45 -3.11 0.12 7.32
CA ILE A 45 -2.27 -1.01 6.88
C ILE A 45 -1.92 -1.93 8.05
N GLY A 46 -1.67 -1.39 9.25
CA GLY A 46 -1.28 -2.15 10.42
C GLY A 46 -2.42 -2.87 11.13
N VAL A 47 -3.61 -2.28 11.21
CA VAL A 47 -4.74 -2.84 11.97
C VAL A 47 -5.61 -3.76 11.12
N SER A 48 -5.80 -3.46 9.83
CA SER A 48 -6.65 -4.29 8.96
C SER A 48 -5.99 -5.62 8.56
N GLY A 49 -4.69 -5.63 8.29
CA GLY A 49 -3.96 -6.87 7.96
C GLY A 49 -3.81 -7.81 9.15
N GLY A 50 -3.50 -7.28 10.35
CA GLY A 50 -3.29 -8.08 11.56
C GLY A 50 -4.56 -8.66 12.16
N TYR A 51 -5.70 -7.98 12.04
CA TYR A 51 -6.95 -8.41 12.69
C TYR A 51 -7.66 -9.54 11.95
N LEU A 52 -7.62 -9.57 10.62
CA LEU A 52 -8.22 -10.65 9.83
C LEU A 52 -7.36 -11.91 9.81
N VAL A 53 -6.03 -11.79 9.74
CA VAL A 53 -5.12 -12.95 9.75
C VAL A 53 -5.21 -13.73 11.06
N SER A 54 -5.41 -13.08 12.21
CA SER A 54 -5.51 -13.77 13.50
C SER A 54 -6.80 -14.58 13.68
N ARG A 55 -7.84 -14.34 12.88
CA ARG A 55 -9.14 -15.03 13.00
C ARG A 55 -9.28 -16.23 12.05
N PHE A 56 -8.50 -16.27 10.96
CA PHE A 56 -8.53 -17.37 9.99
C PHE A 56 -7.34 -18.32 10.08
N ALA A 57 -6.27 -17.95 10.77
CA ALA A 57 -5.15 -18.84 11.06
C ALA A 57 -5.51 -19.81 12.20
N GLY A 58 -6.45 -20.68 11.95
CA GLY A 58 -6.64 -21.92 12.72
C GLY A 58 -5.57 -22.91 12.32
N SER A 59 -4.32 -22.71 12.76
CA SER A 59 -3.32 -23.74 13.08
C SER A 59 -1.96 -23.06 13.30
N SER A 60 -1.46 -23.10 14.55
CA SER A 60 -0.06 -22.96 14.98
C SER A 60 0.81 -21.94 14.23
N GLY A 61 0.41 -20.64 14.24
CA GLY A 61 1.32 -19.54 13.97
C GLY A 61 2.30 -19.34 15.13
N PRO A 62 3.49 -18.77 14.89
CA PRO A 62 4.50 -18.52 15.92
C PRO A 62 3.95 -17.65 17.04
N THR A 63 4.26 -18.00 18.28
CA THR A 63 3.84 -17.33 19.51
C THR A 63 4.15 -15.83 19.48
N ALA A 64 3.21 -15.02 19.99
CA ALA A 64 3.37 -13.57 20.14
C ALA A 64 4.64 -13.25 20.95
N GLY A 65 5.71 -12.82 20.24
CA GLY A 65 7.03 -12.53 20.81
C GLY A 65 8.20 -12.80 19.86
N ALA A 66 7.95 -13.53 18.76
CA ALA A 66 8.97 -13.76 17.73
C ALA A 66 9.27 -12.47 16.96
N SER A 67 10.57 -12.17 16.76
CA SER A 67 10.95 -11.07 15.86
C SER A 67 10.43 -11.33 14.45
N ALA A 68 10.25 -10.27 13.67
CA ALA A 68 9.81 -10.45 12.28
C ALA A 68 10.76 -11.36 11.46
N GLN A 69 12.03 -11.48 11.84
CA GLN A 69 12.98 -12.43 11.26
C GLN A 69 12.62 -13.87 11.62
N ASP A 70 12.18 -14.12 12.86
CA ASP A 70 11.77 -15.44 13.32
C ASP A 70 10.51 -15.91 12.57
N ALA A 71 9.59 -15.00 12.19
CA ALA A 71 8.39 -15.32 11.42
C ALA A 71 8.69 -15.84 10.00
N ALA A 72 9.79 -15.45 9.38
CA ALA A 72 10.19 -15.92 8.04
C ALA A 72 10.88 -17.28 8.06
N MET A 73 11.49 -17.67 9.19
CA MET A 73 12.33 -18.87 9.27
C MET A 73 11.60 -20.17 8.90
N PRO A 74 10.39 -20.46 9.41
CA PRO A 74 9.70 -21.70 9.06
C PRO A 74 9.39 -21.80 7.57
N TRP A 75 9.00 -20.70 6.94
CA TRP A 75 8.72 -20.65 5.51
C TRP A 75 9.96 -20.87 4.66
N ARG A 76 11.08 -20.23 5.03
CA ARG A 76 12.38 -20.43 4.37
C ARG A 76 12.86 -21.86 4.51
N ALA A 77 12.69 -22.48 5.67
CA ALA A 77 13.06 -23.88 5.89
C ALA A 77 12.25 -24.84 4.97
N ARG A 78 10.96 -24.59 4.77
CA ARG A 78 10.12 -25.36 3.85
C ARG A 78 10.57 -25.17 2.40
N LEU A 79 10.87 -23.93 1.99
CA LEU A 79 11.35 -23.61 0.64
C LEU A 79 12.73 -24.19 0.31
N LEU A 80 13.57 -24.47 1.31
CA LEU A 80 14.82 -25.21 1.11
C LEU A 80 14.58 -26.69 0.78
N GLN A 81 13.47 -27.27 1.27
CA GLN A 81 13.07 -28.65 0.99
C GLN A 81 12.28 -28.75 -0.32
N ASP A 82 11.33 -27.84 -0.51
CA ASP A 82 10.53 -27.73 -1.73
C ASP A 82 10.42 -26.26 -2.18
N PRO A 83 11.23 -25.85 -3.18
CA PRO A 83 11.18 -24.48 -3.72
C PRO A 83 9.84 -24.11 -4.39
N LYS A 84 8.96 -25.09 -4.64
CA LYS A 84 7.64 -24.90 -5.26
C LYS A 84 6.50 -25.03 -4.26
N ASP A 85 6.80 -25.11 -2.99
CA ASP A 85 5.78 -25.10 -1.93
C ASP A 85 5.02 -23.78 -1.92
N VAL A 86 3.83 -23.78 -2.53
CA VAL A 86 2.99 -22.58 -2.71
C VAL A 86 2.59 -21.96 -1.37
N GLU A 87 2.29 -22.77 -0.36
CA GLU A 87 1.93 -22.28 0.97
C GLU A 87 3.13 -21.56 1.63
N ALA A 88 4.32 -22.15 1.49
CA ALA A 88 5.53 -21.53 2.03
C ALA A 88 5.92 -20.24 1.27
N LEU A 89 5.70 -20.19 -0.06
CA LEU A 89 5.89 -18.98 -0.85
C LEU A 89 4.93 -17.88 -0.41
N LEU A 90 3.63 -18.19 -0.22
CA LEU A 90 2.63 -17.23 0.27
C LEU A 90 2.96 -16.76 1.68
N GLY A 91 3.27 -17.69 2.59
CA GLY A 91 3.62 -17.35 3.96
C GLY A 91 4.84 -16.44 4.08
N LEU A 92 5.90 -16.72 3.29
CA LEU A 92 7.07 -15.83 3.22
C LEU A 92 6.71 -14.48 2.60
N ALA A 93 5.93 -14.47 1.51
CA ALA A 93 5.50 -13.24 0.85
C ALA A 93 4.72 -12.32 1.79
N HIS A 94 3.84 -12.87 2.63
CA HIS A 94 3.11 -12.10 3.65
C HIS A 94 4.07 -11.50 4.68
N VAL A 95 5.03 -12.27 5.17
CA VAL A 95 6.04 -11.76 6.12
C VAL A 95 6.86 -10.63 5.48
N GLU A 96 7.27 -10.75 4.24
CA GLU A 96 8.03 -9.69 3.56
C GLU A 96 7.15 -8.46 3.27
N LEU A 97 5.86 -8.66 2.95
CA LEU A 97 4.90 -7.56 2.79
C LEU A 97 4.70 -6.80 4.12
N ASP A 98 4.52 -7.49 5.23
CA ASP A 98 4.38 -6.89 6.58
C ASP A 98 5.63 -6.09 6.98
N ARG A 99 6.79 -6.51 6.50
CA ARG A 99 8.07 -5.79 6.67
C ARG A 99 8.24 -4.61 5.72
N GLN A 100 7.29 -4.37 4.84
CA GLN A 100 7.39 -3.38 3.75
C GLN A 100 8.52 -3.69 2.75
N GLN A 101 8.96 -4.95 2.68
CA GLN A 101 9.91 -5.43 1.68
C GLN A 101 9.14 -5.75 0.39
N LEU A 102 8.72 -4.68 -0.30
CA LEU A 102 7.77 -4.77 -1.41
C LEU A 102 8.34 -5.51 -2.63
N ASP A 103 9.65 -5.45 -2.85
CA ASP A 103 10.30 -6.10 -3.98
C ASP A 103 10.39 -7.63 -3.77
N GLU A 104 10.73 -8.04 -2.57
CA GLU A 104 10.78 -9.44 -2.16
C GLU A 104 9.37 -10.05 -2.15
N ALA A 105 8.39 -9.35 -1.58
CA ALA A 105 7.00 -9.78 -1.57
C ALA A 105 6.46 -9.95 -3.00
N GLU A 106 6.71 -8.98 -3.90
CA GLU A 106 6.32 -9.08 -5.30
C GLU A 106 6.93 -10.30 -5.99
N THR A 107 8.21 -10.54 -5.77
CA THR A 107 8.93 -11.67 -6.38
C THR A 107 8.30 -13.00 -5.96
N LEU A 108 7.99 -13.14 -4.67
CA LEU A 108 7.37 -14.35 -4.11
C LEU A 108 5.94 -14.54 -4.63
N TYR A 109 5.08 -13.51 -4.63
CA TYR A 109 3.73 -13.61 -5.20
C TYR A 109 3.76 -13.94 -6.70
N ARG A 110 4.68 -13.37 -7.46
CA ARG A 110 4.85 -13.72 -8.87
C ARG A 110 5.33 -15.17 -9.07
N HIS A 111 6.15 -15.67 -8.16
CA HIS A 111 6.52 -17.09 -8.17
C HIS A 111 5.30 -17.97 -7.93
N VAL A 112 4.44 -17.64 -6.95
CA VAL A 112 3.16 -18.32 -6.76
C VAL A 112 2.35 -18.33 -8.05
N LEU A 113 2.22 -17.17 -8.72
CA LEU A 113 1.44 -17.06 -9.95
C LEU A 113 2.05 -17.81 -11.14
N SER A 114 3.37 -18.03 -11.15
CA SER A 114 4.00 -18.91 -12.15
C SER A 114 3.62 -20.38 -11.99
N LEU A 115 3.34 -20.79 -10.75
CA LEU A 115 2.90 -22.14 -10.40
C LEU A 115 1.36 -22.28 -10.47
N GLN A 116 0.65 -21.25 -10.03
CA GLN A 116 -0.80 -21.20 -9.95
C GLN A 116 -1.32 -19.87 -10.52
N PRO A 117 -1.50 -19.75 -11.84
CA PRO A 117 -1.85 -18.47 -12.50
C PRO A 117 -3.17 -17.84 -12.07
N LYS A 118 -4.06 -18.62 -11.42
CA LYS A 118 -5.35 -18.16 -10.90
C LYS A 118 -5.40 -18.12 -9.37
N ASN A 119 -4.25 -18.09 -8.70
CA ASN A 119 -4.21 -17.96 -7.24
C ASN A 119 -4.70 -16.57 -6.83
N VAL A 120 -5.94 -16.52 -6.32
CA VAL A 120 -6.65 -15.27 -6.00
C VAL A 120 -5.95 -14.49 -4.88
N GLU A 121 -5.38 -15.20 -3.92
CA GLU A 121 -4.63 -14.62 -2.81
C GLU A 121 -3.38 -13.87 -3.31
N ALA A 122 -2.56 -14.54 -4.12
CA ALA A 122 -1.37 -13.93 -4.70
C ALA A 122 -1.69 -12.73 -5.60
N ILE A 123 -2.78 -12.81 -6.41
CA ILE A 123 -3.24 -11.68 -7.22
C ILE A 123 -3.65 -10.51 -6.33
N THR A 124 -4.42 -10.75 -5.27
CA THR A 124 -4.88 -9.71 -4.35
C THR A 124 -3.70 -9.02 -3.69
N HIS A 125 -2.77 -9.79 -3.12
CA HIS A 125 -1.61 -9.21 -2.42
C HIS A 125 -0.59 -8.53 -3.36
N LEU A 126 -0.52 -8.91 -4.64
CA LEU A 126 0.17 -8.09 -5.64
C LEU A 126 -0.50 -6.71 -5.78
N GLY A 127 -1.82 -6.63 -5.69
CA GLY A 127 -2.53 -5.35 -5.61
C GLY A 127 -2.09 -4.53 -4.41
N THR A 128 -1.97 -5.16 -3.23
CA THR A 128 -1.49 -4.50 -2.01
C THR A 128 -0.04 -4.02 -2.14
N VAL A 129 0.83 -4.81 -2.76
CA VAL A 129 2.22 -4.38 -3.09
C VAL A 129 2.20 -3.15 -4.00
N MET A 130 1.37 -3.16 -5.07
CA MET A 130 1.24 -2.01 -5.98
C MET A 130 0.73 -0.76 -5.24
N LEU A 131 -0.22 -0.94 -4.32
CA LEU A 131 -0.71 0.15 -3.47
C LEU A 131 0.39 0.70 -2.56
N GLY A 132 1.19 -0.15 -1.94
CA GLY A 132 2.35 0.24 -1.14
C GLY A 132 3.37 1.09 -1.91
N ARG A 133 3.46 0.90 -3.22
CA ARG A 133 4.28 1.73 -4.13
C ARG A 133 3.57 2.99 -4.65
N GLY A 134 2.38 3.29 -4.17
CA GLY A 134 1.57 4.43 -4.63
C GLY A 134 0.93 4.22 -6.01
N GLN A 135 0.93 3.00 -6.54
CA GLN A 135 0.41 2.66 -7.87
C GLN A 135 -1.07 2.25 -7.79
N ALA A 136 -1.93 3.16 -7.31
CA ALA A 136 -3.34 2.91 -7.02
C ALA A 136 -4.11 2.29 -8.20
N GLY A 137 -3.88 2.77 -9.43
CA GLY A 137 -4.52 2.22 -10.63
C GLY A 137 -4.08 0.79 -10.96
N ALA A 138 -2.82 0.42 -10.66
CA ALA A 138 -2.33 -0.95 -10.82
C ALA A 138 -2.95 -1.86 -9.75
N ALA A 139 -3.01 -1.41 -8.50
CA ALA A 139 -3.66 -2.12 -7.42
C ALA A 139 -5.13 -2.44 -7.73
N LEU A 140 -5.89 -1.44 -8.22
CA LEU A 140 -7.28 -1.62 -8.61
C LEU A 140 -7.47 -2.69 -9.69
N ARG A 141 -6.54 -2.75 -10.67
CA ARG A 141 -6.57 -3.81 -11.71
C ARG A 141 -6.37 -5.20 -11.11
N GLN A 142 -5.43 -5.35 -10.16
CA GLN A 142 -5.19 -6.64 -9.50
C GLN A 142 -6.41 -7.08 -8.68
N TYR A 143 -7.00 -6.20 -7.89
CA TYR A 143 -8.20 -6.53 -7.13
C TYR A 143 -9.37 -6.89 -8.04
N ASN A 144 -9.56 -6.18 -9.16
CA ASN A 144 -10.58 -6.54 -10.13
C ASN A 144 -10.31 -7.91 -10.76
N GLN A 145 -9.05 -8.24 -11.08
CA GLN A 145 -8.68 -9.56 -11.60
C GLN A 145 -8.98 -10.66 -10.59
N ALA A 146 -8.66 -10.47 -9.33
CA ALA A 146 -8.99 -11.40 -8.26
C ALA A 146 -10.50 -11.64 -8.17
N LEU A 147 -11.29 -10.57 -8.22
CA LEU A 147 -12.76 -10.63 -8.14
C LEU A 147 -13.44 -11.18 -9.40
N VAL A 148 -12.78 -11.18 -10.54
CA VAL A 148 -13.25 -11.91 -11.74
C VAL A 148 -13.11 -13.41 -11.54
N ILE A 149 -12.06 -13.87 -10.84
CA ILE A 149 -11.83 -15.29 -10.56
C ILE A 149 -12.73 -15.75 -9.41
N GLN A 150 -12.79 -14.96 -8.33
CA GLN A 150 -13.58 -15.25 -7.15
C GLN A 150 -14.32 -13.98 -6.68
N PRO A 151 -15.58 -13.79 -7.11
CA PRO A 151 -16.34 -12.55 -6.86
C PRO A 151 -16.63 -12.23 -5.38
N ASP A 152 -16.58 -13.22 -4.53
CA ASP A 152 -16.84 -13.16 -3.08
C ASP A 152 -15.55 -13.21 -2.24
N TYR A 153 -14.37 -13.05 -2.85
CA TYR A 153 -13.11 -13.07 -2.12
C TYR A 153 -12.98 -11.84 -1.22
N LEU A 154 -13.15 -12.06 0.07
CA LEU A 154 -13.30 -11.00 1.07
C LEU A 154 -12.11 -10.04 1.12
N HIS A 155 -10.86 -10.54 1.05
CA HIS A 155 -9.68 -9.67 1.08
C HIS A 155 -9.65 -8.71 -0.12
N ALA A 156 -9.96 -9.20 -1.33
CA ALA A 156 -9.99 -8.33 -2.51
C ALA A 156 -11.12 -7.30 -2.45
N LEU A 157 -12.29 -7.67 -1.95
CA LEU A 157 -13.41 -6.73 -1.74
C LEU A 157 -13.04 -5.66 -0.71
N TRP A 158 -12.43 -6.07 0.40
CA TRP A 158 -11.99 -5.17 1.46
C TRP A 158 -10.95 -4.17 0.98
N ASP A 159 -9.85 -4.65 0.41
CA ASP A 159 -8.76 -3.81 -0.06
C ASP A 159 -9.20 -2.88 -1.20
N LYS A 160 -10.03 -3.39 -2.12
CA LYS A 160 -10.61 -2.59 -3.19
C LYS A 160 -11.53 -1.49 -2.65
N GLY A 161 -12.38 -1.80 -1.67
CA GLY A 161 -13.27 -0.83 -1.04
C GLY A 161 -12.50 0.32 -0.40
N HIS A 162 -11.46 0.01 0.36
CA HIS A 162 -10.57 1.00 0.96
C HIS A 162 -9.82 1.83 -0.09
N LEU A 163 -9.25 1.18 -1.12
CA LEU A 163 -8.59 1.88 -2.21
C LEU A 163 -9.52 2.89 -2.89
N GLN A 164 -10.74 2.48 -3.22
CA GLN A 164 -11.72 3.34 -3.89
C GLN A 164 -12.17 4.49 -2.99
N GLN A 165 -12.43 4.23 -1.71
CA GLN A 165 -12.94 5.23 -0.78
C GLN A 165 -11.85 6.23 -0.34
N GLN A 166 -10.68 5.73 0.08
CA GLN A 166 -9.69 6.55 0.77
C GLN A 166 -8.64 7.15 -0.18
N VAL A 167 -8.23 6.39 -1.19
CA VAL A 167 -7.16 6.81 -2.10
C VAL A 167 -7.70 7.46 -3.35
N LEU A 168 -8.68 6.82 -4.01
CA LEU A 168 -9.25 7.30 -5.26
C LEU A 168 -10.41 8.27 -5.05
N GLN A 169 -11.01 8.29 -3.86
CA GLN A 169 -12.22 9.06 -3.52
C GLN A 169 -13.39 8.80 -4.49
N ASP A 170 -13.40 7.60 -5.10
CA ASP A 170 -14.49 7.13 -5.95
C ASP A 170 -15.58 6.50 -5.05
N TYR A 171 -16.32 7.36 -4.37
CA TYR A 171 -17.34 6.94 -3.41
C TYR A 171 -18.44 6.08 -4.03
N PRO A 172 -18.94 6.36 -5.26
CA PRO A 172 -19.92 5.48 -5.90
C PRO A 172 -19.41 4.06 -6.11
N ALA A 173 -18.16 3.91 -6.54
CA ALA A 173 -17.56 2.60 -6.73
C ALA A 173 -17.27 1.90 -5.40
N ALA A 174 -16.80 2.66 -4.39
CA ALA A 174 -16.57 2.15 -3.05
C ALA A 174 -17.85 1.57 -2.43
N ILE A 175 -18.99 2.30 -2.52
CA ILE A 175 -20.29 1.83 -2.01
C ILE A 175 -20.66 0.48 -2.64
N LYS A 176 -20.54 0.34 -3.96
CA LYS A 176 -20.82 -0.93 -4.65
C LYS A 176 -19.94 -2.07 -4.18
N THR A 177 -18.67 -1.78 -3.92
CA THR A 177 -17.71 -2.77 -3.41
C THR A 177 -18.05 -3.18 -1.97
N TRP A 178 -18.38 -2.21 -1.10
CA TRP A 178 -18.81 -2.49 0.28
C TRP A 178 -20.14 -3.22 0.34
N GLU A 179 -21.08 -2.92 -0.55
CA GLU A 179 -22.33 -3.67 -0.68
C GLU A 179 -22.09 -5.12 -1.13
N ALA A 180 -21.10 -5.38 -2.00
CA ALA A 180 -20.69 -6.73 -2.34
C ALA A 180 -20.07 -7.46 -1.14
N PHE A 181 -19.17 -6.80 -0.42
CA PHE A 181 -18.59 -7.33 0.81
C PHE A 181 -19.66 -7.67 1.85
N LEU A 182 -20.59 -6.75 2.09
CA LEU A 182 -21.69 -6.92 3.03
C LEU A 182 -22.60 -8.11 2.70
N ARG A 183 -22.87 -8.35 1.42
CA ARG A 183 -23.63 -9.55 0.99
C ARG A 183 -22.92 -10.85 1.34
N THR A 184 -21.60 -10.85 1.28
CA THR A 184 -20.79 -12.05 1.57
C THR A 184 -20.69 -12.34 3.07
N VAL A 185 -20.44 -11.29 3.89
CA VAL A 185 -20.25 -11.48 5.34
C VAL A 185 -21.54 -11.47 6.14
N GLY A 186 -22.62 -10.93 5.57
CA GLY A 186 -23.89 -10.72 6.25
C GLY A 186 -23.95 -9.42 7.08
N PRO A 187 -25.14 -8.78 7.18
CA PRO A 187 -25.28 -7.47 7.80
C PRO A 187 -25.09 -7.47 9.33
N GLU A 188 -25.35 -8.60 9.99
CA GLU A 188 -25.30 -8.72 11.45
C GLU A 188 -23.89 -9.08 11.97
N SER A 189 -22.99 -9.50 11.08
CA SER A 189 -21.60 -9.78 11.46
C SER A 189 -20.87 -8.48 11.87
N GLN A 190 -19.81 -8.61 12.63
CA GLN A 190 -18.99 -7.43 12.99
C GLN A 190 -18.42 -6.74 11.74
N ASP A 191 -17.94 -7.52 10.77
CA ASP A 191 -17.41 -7.01 9.51
C ASP A 191 -18.51 -6.37 8.65
N GLY A 192 -19.74 -6.92 8.70
CA GLY A 192 -20.90 -6.35 8.04
C GLY A 192 -21.30 -4.98 8.62
N LYS A 193 -21.28 -4.82 9.94
CA LYS A 193 -21.51 -3.54 10.60
C LYS A 193 -20.43 -2.51 10.21
N THR A 194 -19.19 -2.94 10.13
CA THR A 194 -18.08 -2.09 9.66
C THR A 194 -18.30 -1.66 8.21
N ALA A 195 -18.68 -2.58 7.31
CA ALA A 195 -18.98 -2.24 5.92
C ALA A 195 -20.16 -1.26 5.80
N GLN A 196 -21.20 -1.40 6.64
CA GLN A 196 -22.31 -0.43 6.70
C GLN A 196 -21.84 0.97 7.11
N GLN A 197 -20.89 1.07 8.04
CA GLN A 197 -20.29 2.36 8.41
C GLN A 197 -19.55 2.99 7.24
N PHE A 198 -18.72 2.24 6.53
CA PHE A 198 -18.01 2.73 5.35
C PHE A 198 -18.96 3.18 4.23
N ILE A 199 -20.06 2.46 4.02
CA ILE A 199 -21.12 2.88 3.09
C ILE A 199 -21.73 4.22 3.51
N ALA A 200 -22.04 4.39 4.80
CA ALA A 200 -22.60 5.62 5.32
C ALA A 200 -21.62 6.80 5.18
N GLU A 201 -20.36 6.59 5.52
CA GLU A 201 -19.29 7.59 5.36
C GLU A 201 -19.10 8.01 3.90
N ALA A 202 -19.07 7.05 2.98
CA ALA A 202 -18.96 7.32 1.56
C ALA A 202 -20.16 8.14 1.03
N ARG A 203 -21.38 7.83 1.47
CA ARG A 203 -22.59 8.59 1.12
C ARG A 203 -22.54 10.03 1.64
N GLU A 204 -22.09 10.24 2.87
CA GLU A 204 -21.91 11.57 3.43
C GLU A 204 -20.82 12.38 2.72
N ALA A 205 -19.71 11.72 2.35
CA ALA A 205 -18.65 12.35 1.58
C ALA A 205 -19.13 12.79 0.19
N MET A 206 -19.96 11.98 -0.48
CA MET A 206 -20.60 12.34 -1.75
C MET A 206 -21.49 13.57 -1.61
N LYS A 207 -22.33 13.66 -0.55
CA LYS A 207 -23.18 14.84 -0.31
C LYS A 207 -22.33 16.10 -0.16
N LYS A 208 -21.26 16.04 0.64
CA LYS A 208 -20.35 17.17 0.86
C LYS A 208 -19.57 17.58 -0.39
N ALA A 209 -19.27 16.64 -1.28
CA ALA A 209 -18.60 16.90 -2.55
C ALA A 209 -19.53 17.48 -3.63
N SER A 210 -20.86 17.34 -3.48
CA SER A 210 -21.83 17.84 -4.43
C SER A 210 -21.94 19.37 -4.34
N PRO A 211 -21.82 20.13 -5.46
CA PRO A 211 -21.83 21.60 -5.45
C PRO A 211 -23.20 22.20 -5.10
N VAL A 212 -24.26 21.40 -5.02
CA VAL A 212 -25.63 21.90 -4.81
C VAL A 212 -25.83 22.51 -3.41
N ASP A 213 -25.16 21.98 -2.38
CA ASP A 213 -25.31 22.51 -1.01
C ASP A 213 -24.55 23.82 -0.77
N LYS A 214 -23.54 24.16 -1.61
CA LYS A 214 -22.82 25.44 -1.55
C LYS A 214 -23.63 26.61 -2.15
N ALA A 215 -24.60 26.34 -3.00
CA ALA A 215 -25.38 27.37 -3.68
C ALA A 215 -26.61 27.83 -2.87
N PHE A 216 -27.10 27.07 -1.91
CA PHE A 216 -28.32 27.37 -1.14
C PHE A 216 -28.10 27.62 0.37
N GLY A 217 -26.85 27.52 0.86
CA GLY A 217 -26.52 27.70 2.29
C GLY A 217 -26.16 29.13 2.72
N GLY A 218 -26.47 30.14 1.94
CA GLY A 218 -26.04 31.54 2.16
C GLY A 218 -27.16 32.56 2.19
N THR A 219 -28.29 32.27 2.86
CA THR A 219 -29.23 33.33 3.27
C THR A 219 -30.03 32.88 4.50
N SER A 220 -29.55 33.22 5.67
CA SER A 220 -30.36 33.41 6.88
C SER A 220 -29.62 34.36 7.79
#